data_2aacb83701c23c2862e3987748b0d6c1
#
_entry.id   2aacb83701c23c2862e3987748b0d6c1
#
_cell.length_a   1.000
_cell.length_b   1.000
_cell.length_c   1.000
_cell.angle_alpha   90.00
_cell.angle_beta   90.00
_cell.angle_gamma   90.00
#
_symmetry.space_group_name_H-M   'P 1'
#
loop_
_entity.id
_entity.type
_entity.pdbx_description
1 polymer ?
#
loop_
_entity_poly.entity_id
_entity_poly.type
_entity_poly.pdbx_seq_one_letter_code
_entity_poly.pdbx_strand_id
1 'polypeptide(L)'
;MQSRNETLIKALHGSIEPLSEIPALLKDRDIYDDTGHVDCDFMMALLEFMSDLMNIENNAMKALQNMLGIDEQPAGKASKEDTGAKWSADEVLKHCTLKENMLKLPPTQFNKQSYAEAKKRIEEAGGEWVGGKIQAFRFPFDANRVFNQLQTTGRCNLAQEFQFFETPAEVADLLVSLVGGIRDTDDVLEPSAGRGALVKAIHRSCPSVIVDCYELMPENREILHGISGVRIKGENFITECHDTYSLIIANPPFSNNQDVDHTMKMYELLRTGGRMAVICSSHWKIGSEKKCAEFREWLQNVGAEVLDVKEGAFKESGTGIKTTMISIIKHYSETLF
;
A
#
# COMPACT_ATOMS: atom_id res chain seq x y z
N MET A 1 -14.71 39.84 20.63
CA MET A 1 -15.56 38.93 19.82
C MET A 1 -15.67 39.35 18.35
N GLN A 2 -15.88 40.65 18.04
CA GLN A 2 -16.00 41.11 16.64
C GLN A 2 -14.76 40.82 15.76
N SER A 3 -13.54 41.04 16.25
CA SER A 3 -12.31 40.86 15.46
C SER A 3 -12.01 39.40 15.10
N ARG A 4 -12.47 38.41 15.91
CA ARG A 4 -12.30 36.97 15.63
C ARG A 4 -13.22 36.48 14.52
N ASN A 5 -14.44 37.01 14.46
CA ASN A 5 -15.38 36.69 13.39
C ASN A 5 -14.94 37.24 12.03
N GLU A 6 -14.36 38.47 12.01
CA GLU A 6 -13.82 39.05 10.78
C GLU A 6 -12.63 38.29 10.21
N THR A 7 -11.76 37.73 11.06
CA THR A 7 -10.63 36.88 10.63
C THR A 7 -11.12 35.56 10.05
N LEU A 8 -12.16 34.97 10.66
CA LEU A 8 -12.76 33.72 10.15
C LEU A 8 -13.46 33.96 8.81
N ILE A 9 -14.20 35.06 8.69
CA ILE A 9 -14.89 35.41 7.44
C ILE A 9 -13.89 35.68 6.32
N LYS A 10 -12.75 36.32 6.59
CA LYS A 10 -11.67 36.51 5.62
C LYS A 10 -10.98 35.18 5.20
N ALA A 11 -10.73 34.28 6.16
CA ALA A 11 -10.16 32.97 5.88
C ALA A 11 -11.12 32.09 5.05
N LEU A 12 -12.43 32.13 5.37
CA LEU A 12 -13.48 31.45 4.61
C LEU A 12 -13.71 32.05 3.23
N HIS A 13 -13.69 33.38 3.09
CA HIS A 13 -13.78 34.03 1.78
C HIS A 13 -12.60 33.70 0.87
N GLY A 14 -11.36 33.72 1.39
CA GLY A 14 -10.18 33.30 0.63
C GLY A 14 -10.18 31.83 0.24
N SER A 15 -10.98 31.00 0.93
CA SER A 15 -11.13 29.57 0.65
C SER A 15 -12.27 29.25 -0.32
N ILE A 16 -13.24 30.16 -0.50
CA ILE A 16 -14.42 30.00 -1.35
C ILE A 16 -14.19 30.52 -2.78
N GLU A 17 -13.32 31.54 -2.94
CA GLU A 17 -13.00 32.09 -4.27
C GLU A 17 -12.53 31.03 -5.28
N PRO A 18 -11.60 30.12 -4.95
CA PRO A 18 -11.22 29.05 -5.86
C PRO A 18 -12.36 28.08 -6.21
N LEU A 19 -13.32 27.85 -5.30
CA LEU A 19 -14.47 26.99 -5.54
C LEU A 19 -15.47 27.59 -6.53
N SER A 20 -15.51 28.90 -6.68
CA SER A 20 -16.38 29.58 -7.65
C SER A 20 -15.87 29.47 -9.08
N GLU A 21 -14.60 29.12 -9.29
CA GLU A 21 -13.98 28.94 -10.61
C GLU A 21 -14.17 27.52 -11.19
N ILE A 22 -14.54 26.54 -10.36
CA ILE A 22 -14.76 25.13 -10.80
C ILE A 22 -15.76 25.03 -11.96
N PRO A 23 -16.93 25.69 -11.94
CA PRO A 23 -17.88 25.61 -13.06
C PRO A 23 -17.34 26.20 -14.37
N ALA A 24 -16.41 27.17 -14.29
CA ALA A 24 -15.77 27.75 -15.46
C ALA A 24 -14.69 26.84 -16.04
N LEU A 25 -13.89 26.19 -15.18
CA LEU A 25 -12.87 25.21 -15.59
C LEU A 25 -13.47 23.95 -16.22
N LEU A 26 -14.67 23.54 -15.78
CA LEU A 26 -15.37 22.34 -16.29
C LEU A 26 -16.27 22.62 -17.50
N LYS A 27 -16.60 23.89 -17.81
CA LYS A 27 -17.62 24.23 -18.81
C LYS A 27 -17.10 24.37 -20.23
N ASP A 28 -15.81 24.65 -20.43
CA ASP A 28 -15.26 25.05 -21.73
C ASP A 28 -14.11 24.16 -22.25
N ARG A 29 -13.90 22.97 -21.72
CA ARG A 29 -12.89 22.05 -22.21
C ARG A 29 -13.46 20.68 -22.50
N ASP A 30 -13.18 20.20 -23.69
CA ASP A 30 -13.30 18.78 -24.02
C ASP A 30 -12.31 18.03 -23.14
N ILE A 31 -12.83 17.16 -22.26
CA ILE A 31 -12.05 16.33 -21.32
C ILE A 31 -11.21 15.29 -22.07
N TYR A 32 -11.47 15.14 -23.35
CA TYR A 32 -10.82 14.16 -24.22
C TYR A 32 -10.15 14.88 -25.41
N ASP A 33 -8.96 14.44 -25.77
CA ASP A 33 -8.29 14.87 -27.00
C ASP A 33 -9.00 14.33 -28.25
N ASP A 34 -8.58 14.78 -29.43
CA ASP A 34 -9.14 14.37 -30.74
C ASP A 34 -9.02 12.84 -30.99
N THR A 35 -8.31 12.10 -30.15
CA THR A 35 -8.13 10.64 -30.22
C THR A 35 -8.98 9.89 -29.20
N GLY A 36 -9.74 10.60 -28.36
CA GLY A 36 -10.60 10.04 -27.31
C GLY A 36 -9.86 9.67 -26.01
N HIS A 37 -8.61 10.13 -25.86
CA HIS A 37 -7.85 9.99 -24.59
C HIS A 37 -8.08 11.22 -23.71
N VAL A 38 -8.00 11.02 -22.39
CA VAL A 38 -8.10 12.11 -21.41
C VAL A 38 -6.92 13.05 -21.60
N ASP A 39 -7.19 14.34 -21.75
CA ASP A 39 -6.18 15.39 -21.86
C ASP A 39 -5.30 15.42 -20.61
N CYS A 40 -4.02 15.11 -20.77
CA CYS A 40 -3.04 15.05 -19.68
C CYS A 40 -2.86 16.42 -19.00
N ASP A 41 -2.95 17.52 -19.75
CA ASP A 41 -2.83 18.88 -19.19
C ASP A 41 -4.05 19.22 -18.33
N PHE A 42 -5.23 18.77 -18.74
CA PHE A 42 -6.45 18.88 -17.91
C PHE A 42 -6.34 18.06 -16.63
N MET A 43 -5.84 16.82 -16.69
CA MET A 43 -5.65 15.97 -15.51
C MET A 43 -4.62 16.56 -14.54
N MET A 44 -3.53 17.14 -15.04
CA MET A 44 -2.54 17.82 -14.21
C MET A 44 -3.13 19.05 -13.53
N ALA A 45 -3.88 19.88 -14.25
CA ALA A 45 -4.57 21.03 -13.68
C ALA A 45 -5.62 20.63 -12.62
N LEU A 46 -6.31 19.51 -12.82
CA LEU A 46 -7.27 18.95 -11.85
C LEU A 46 -6.57 18.45 -10.60
N LEU A 47 -5.42 17.77 -10.72
CA LEU A 47 -4.61 17.29 -9.59
C LEU A 47 -4.02 18.46 -8.78
N GLU A 48 -3.54 19.50 -9.45
CA GLU A 48 -3.07 20.73 -8.80
C GLU A 48 -4.21 21.39 -8.02
N PHE A 49 -5.37 21.51 -8.63
CA PHE A 49 -6.57 22.06 -8.00
C PHE A 49 -7.04 21.21 -6.79
N MET A 50 -7.02 19.87 -6.89
CA MET A 50 -7.32 18.97 -5.76
C MET A 50 -6.32 19.13 -4.61
N SER A 51 -5.04 19.33 -4.93
CA SER A 51 -3.99 19.63 -3.95
C SER A 51 -4.23 20.95 -3.23
N ASP A 52 -4.65 21.99 -3.96
CA ASP A 52 -4.99 23.28 -3.38
C ASP A 52 -6.22 23.21 -2.49
N LEU A 53 -7.25 22.43 -2.88
CA LEU A 53 -8.43 22.17 -2.04
C LEU A 53 -8.05 21.50 -0.72
N MET A 54 -7.17 20.48 -0.74
CA MET A 54 -6.68 19.82 0.47
C MET A 54 -5.88 20.78 1.36
N ASN A 55 -5.09 21.66 0.78
CA ASN A 55 -4.36 22.69 1.52
C ASN A 55 -5.31 23.73 2.16
N ILE A 56 -6.37 24.10 1.47
CA ILE A 56 -7.42 25.00 1.97
C ILE A 56 -8.14 24.35 3.16
N GLU A 57 -8.53 23.07 3.04
CA GLU A 57 -9.18 22.31 4.12
C GLU A 57 -8.28 22.23 5.37
N ASN A 58 -7.00 21.92 5.18
CA ASN A 58 -6.02 21.86 6.26
C ASN A 58 -5.80 23.24 6.93
N ASN A 59 -5.79 24.31 6.16
CA ASN A 59 -5.65 25.66 6.68
C ASN A 59 -6.90 26.15 7.42
N ALA A 60 -8.10 25.80 6.91
CA ALA A 60 -9.37 26.07 7.58
C ALA A 60 -9.48 25.29 8.90
N MET A 61 -9.04 24.03 8.91
CA MET A 61 -8.98 23.18 10.12
C MET A 61 -8.03 23.77 11.17
N LYS A 62 -6.82 24.20 10.77
CA LYS A 62 -5.87 24.88 11.67
C LYS A 62 -6.45 26.20 12.21
N ALA A 63 -7.11 26.99 11.38
CA ALA A 63 -7.76 28.23 11.82
C ALA A 63 -8.88 27.97 12.84
N LEU A 64 -9.66 26.88 12.63
CA LEU A 64 -10.72 26.45 13.55
C LEU A 64 -10.13 25.96 14.88
N GLN A 65 -9.05 25.17 14.85
CA GLN A 65 -8.32 24.72 16.03
C GLN A 65 -7.77 25.87 16.85
N ASN A 66 -7.16 26.86 16.20
CA ASN A 66 -6.67 28.09 16.86
C ASN A 66 -7.81 28.91 17.47
N MET A 67 -8.98 28.95 16.83
CA MET A 67 -10.15 29.69 17.36
C MET A 67 -10.81 29.01 18.56
N LEU A 68 -10.81 27.68 18.57
CA LEU A 68 -11.37 26.88 19.65
C LEU A 68 -10.41 26.75 20.84
N GLY A 69 -9.18 27.29 20.71
CA GLY A 69 -8.15 27.18 21.75
C GLY A 69 -7.65 25.74 21.91
N ILE A 70 -7.77 24.92 20.83
CA ILE A 70 -7.19 23.60 20.74
C ILE A 70 -5.78 23.77 20.16
N ASP A 71 -4.90 24.40 20.95
CA ASP A 71 -3.49 24.50 20.60
C ASP A 71 -2.87 23.10 20.66
N GLU A 72 -2.40 22.59 19.53
CA GLU A 72 -1.27 21.67 19.54
C GLU A 72 -0.05 22.46 20.01
N GLN A 73 0.13 22.58 21.32
CA GLN A 73 1.39 23.07 21.85
C GLN A 73 2.51 22.11 21.44
N PRO A 74 3.58 22.62 20.79
CA PRO A 74 4.81 21.84 20.75
C PRO A 74 5.20 21.60 22.21
N ALA A 75 5.46 20.35 22.56
CA ALA A 75 5.75 19.88 23.91
C ALA A 75 6.87 20.72 24.56
N GLY A 76 6.51 21.86 25.12
CA GLY A 76 7.31 22.65 26.03
C GLY A 76 7.30 21.96 27.38
N LYS A 77 8.49 21.64 27.89
CA LYS A 77 8.78 21.06 29.20
C LYS A 77 7.90 21.66 30.30
N ALA A 78 6.88 20.95 30.72
CA ALA A 78 6.29 21.07 32.03
C ALA A 78 6.27 19.68 32.64
N SER A 79 7.06 19.48 33.68
CA SER A 79 7.04 18.31 34.54
C SER A 79 5.67 18.23 35.24
N LYS A 80 4.68 17.65 34.56
CA LYS A 80 3.50 17.10 35.23
C LYS A 80 3.87 15.71 35.64
N GLU A 81 3.82 15.43 36.93
CA GLU A 81 3.90 14.07 37.45
C GLU A 81 2.97 13.19 36.62
N ASP A 82 3.51 12.09 36.10
CA ASP A 82 2.81 11.11 35.30
C ASP A 82 1.86 10.34 36.24
N THR A 83 0.65 10.86 36.44
CA THR A 83 -0.39 10.28 37.30
C THR A 83 -1.13 9.13 36.62
N GLY A 84 -0.72 8.73 35.39
CA GLY A 84 -1.32 7.60 34.68
C GLY A 84 -1.04 6.26 35.35
N ALA A 85 -1.93 5.30 35.18
CA ALA A 85 -1.73 3.94 35.65
C ALA A 85 -0.37 3.41 35.18
N LYS A 86 0.40 2.79 36.08
CA LYS A 86 1.73 2.20 35.79
C LYS A 86 1.62 0.88 35.03
N TRP A 87 0.68 0.77 34.12
CA TRP A 87 0.52 -0.40 33.28
C TRP A 87 1.62 -0.46 32.22
N SER A 88 2.20 -1.63 32.03
CA SER A 88 3.03 -1.93 30.88
C SER A 88 2.19 -2.02 29.59
N ALA A 89 2.80 -1.97 28.44
CA ALA A 89 2.10 -2.19 27.18
C ALA A 89 1.39 -3.55 27.14
N ASP A 90 2.00 -4.59 27.73
CA ASP A 90 1.39 -5.93 27.82
C ASP A 90 0.12 -5.92 28.66
N GLU A 91 0.10 -5.18 29.77
CA GLU A 91 -1.10 -5.04 30.61
C GLU A 91 -2.18 -4.25 29.89
N VAL A 92 -1.82 -3.21 29.14
CA VAL A 92 -2.78 -2.49 28.30
C VAL A 92 -3.42 -3.43 27.28
N LEU A 93 -2.61 -4.21 26.54
CA LEU A 93 -3.10 -5.14 25.52
C LEU A 93 -4.01 -6.24 26.10
N LYS A 94 -3.67 -6.77 27.27
CA LYS A 94 -4.52 -7.78 27.97
C LYS A 94 -5.91 -7.27 28.34
N HIS A 95 -6.06 -5.97 28.56
CA HIS A 95 -7.33 -5.36 28.94
C HIS A 95 -8.06 -4.68 27.77
N CYS A 96 -7.51 -4.74 26.56
CA CYS A 96 -8.22 -4.33 25.36
C CYS A 96 -9.47 -5.18 25.12
N THR A 97 -10.44 -4.62 24.46
CA THR A 97 -11.64 -5.34 24.05
C THR A 97 -11.78 -5.28 22.53
N LEU A 98 -12.14 -6.42 21.93
CA LEU A 98 -12.47 -6.52 20.52
C LEU A 98 -13.97 -6.70 20.38
N LYS A 99 -14.60 -5.86 19.56
CA LYS A 99 -16.00 -6.04 19.15
C LYS A 99 -16.06 -5.87 17.64
N GLU A 100 -16.51 -6.91 16.97
CA GLU A 100 -16.37 -7.01 15.53
C GLU A 100 -14.88 -6.82 15.16
N ASN A 101 -14.55 -5.88 14.29
CA ASN A 101 -13.17 -5.58 13.93
C ASN A 101 -12.65 -4.27 14.58
N MET A 102 -13.23 -3.87 15.71
CA MET A 102 -12.88 -2.65 16.44
C MET A 102 -12.25 -2.98 17.80
N LEU A 103 -10.95 -2.75 17.94
CA LEU A 103 -10.22 -2.92 19.19
C LEU A 103 -10.22 -1.60 19.97
N LYS A 104 -10.76 -1.64 21.18
CA LYS A 104 -10.73 -0.50 22.11
C LYS A 104 -9.72 -0.72 23.21
N LEU A 105 -8.98 0.33 23.52
CA LEU A 105 -8.13 0.39 24.70
C LEU A 105 -9.00 0.47 25.97
N PRO A 106 -8.50 -0.02 27.13
CA PRO A 106 -9.20 0.15 28.40
C PRO A 106 -9.42 1.64 28.71
N PRO A 107 -10.54 2.00 29.38
CA PRO A 107 -10.89 3.39 29.68
C PRO A 107 -10.09 3.94 30.89
N THR A 108 -8.76 3.86 30.82
CA THR A 108 -7.83 4.26 31.89
C THR A 108 -6.75 5.16 31.27
N GLN A 109 -6.26 6.13 32.03
CA GLN A 109 -5.11 6.91 31.61
C GLN A 109 -3.81 6.09 31.75
N PHE A 110 -3.04 5.99 30.69
CA PHE A 110 -1.74 5.32 30.67
C PHE A 110 -0.63 6.36 30.64
N ASN A 111 0.56 5.98 31.07
CA ASN A 111 1.75 6.78 30.77
C ASN A 111 2.02 6.79 29.24
N LYS A 112 2.64 7.87 28.75
CA LYS A 112 2.88 8.06 27.31
C LYS A 112 3.66 6.92 26.65
N GLN A 113 4.60 6.33 27.37
CA GLN A 113 5.46 5.27 26.83
C GLN A 113 4.67 3.99 26.62
N SER A 114 3.89 3.55 27.60
CA SER A 114 3.05 2.35 27.48
C SER A 114 1.98 2.49 26.43
N TYR A 115 1.36 3.69 26.31
CA TYR A 115 0.41 3.98 25.25
C TYR A 115 1.06 3.90 23.88
N ALA A 116 2.21 4.55 23.68
CA ALA A 116 2.91 4.56 22.39
C ALA A 116 3.33 3.15 21.96
N GLU A 117 3.82 2.35 22.91
CA GLU A 117 4.23 0.97 22.65
C GLU A 117 3.03 0.06 22.35
N ALA A 118 1.93 0.16 23.10
CA ALA A 118 0.71 -0.61 22.84
C ALA A 118 0.11 -0.23 21.47
N LYS A 119 0.03 1.08 21.18
CA LYS A 119 -0.41 1.60 19.88
C LYS A 119 0.42 1.01 18.74
N LYS A 120 1.75 1.11 18.82
CA LYS A 120 2.67 0.57 17.82
C LYS A 120 2.43 -0.92 17.55
N ARG A 121 2.27 -1.73 18.62
CA ARG A 121 2.03 -3.18 18.47
C ARG A 121 0.67 -3.50 17.85
N ILE A 122 -0.36 -2.69 18.11
CA ILE A 122 -1.66 -2.84 17.47
C ILE A 122 -1.57 -2.46 15.98
N GLU A 123 -0.82 -1.41 15.65
CA GLU A 123 -0.57 -0.99 14.27
C GLU A 123 0.26 -2.04 13.50
N GLU A 124 1.30 -2.61 14.11
CA GLU A 124 2.08 -3.74 13.56
C GLU A 124 1.21 -4.98 13.30
N ALA A 125 0.16 -5.14 14.10
CA ALA A 125 -0.84 -6.19 13.94
C ALA A 125 -1.93 -5.87 12.88
N GLY A 126 -1.82 -4.74 12.21
CA GLY A 126 -2.74 -4.32 11.13
C GLY A 126 -3.92 -3.45 11.58
N GLY A 127 -3.93 -2.97 12.83
CA GLY A 127 -4.97 -2.06 13.33
C GLY A 127 -4.70 -0.61 12.92
N GLU A 128 -5.72 0.07 12.42
CA GLU A 128 -5.68 1.48 12.04
C GLU A 128 -6.45 2.34 13.05
N TRP A 129 -5.84 3.40 13.57
CA TRP A 129 -6.48 4.26 14.54
C TRP A 129 -7.62 5.08 13.92
N VAL A 130 -8.81 4.97 14.52
CA VAL A 130 -9.99 5.76 14.17
C VAL A 130 -10.31 6.70 15.34
N GLY A 131 -10.09 7.99 15.13
CA GLY A 131 -10.30 9.04 16.14
C GLY A 131 -11.75 9.48 16.30
N GLY A 132 -11.94 10.72 16.79
CA GLY A 132 -13.25 11.33 16.99
C GLY A 132 -14.09 10.62 18.06
N LYS A 133 -15.33 10.29 17.75
CA LYS A 133 -16.25 9.60 18.67
C LYS A 133 -15.97 8.10 18.84
N ILE A 134 -15.22 7.50 17.90
CA ILE A 134 -14.98 6.06 17.87
C ILE A 134 -13.88 5.66 18.84
N GLN A 135 -12.73 6.31 18.78
CA GLN A 135 -11.54 6.09 19.63
C GLN A 135 -11.19 4.60 19.77
N ALA A 136 -10.98 3.95 18.63
CA ALA A 136 -10.65 2.53 18.55
C ALA A 136 -9.69 2.26 17.37
N PHE A 137 -9.03 1.11 17.37
CA PHE A 137 -8.32 0.60 16.21
C PHE A 137 -9.25 -0.27 15.38
N ARG A 138 -9.37 0.03 14.10
CA ARG A 138 -10.14 -0.76 13.14
C ARG A 138 -9.21 -1.71 12.40
N PHE A 139 -9.65 -2.95 12.25
CA PHE A 139 -8.98 -3.92 11.38
C PHE A 139 -9.81 -4.11 10.09
N PRO A 140 -9.17 -4.17 8.91
CA PRO A 140 -9.87 -4.39 7.64
C PRO A 140 -10.20 -5.87 7.39
N PHE A 141 -10.00 -6.75 8.37
CA PHE A 141 -10.20 -8.21 8.34
C PHE A 141 -10.71 -8.70 9.70
N ASP A 142 -11.08 -9.98 9.82
CA ASP A 142 -11.41 -10.60 11.12
C ASP A 142 -10.20 -10.57 12.06
N ALA A 143 -10.28 -9.73 13.08
CA ALA A 143 -9.18 -9.49 13.99
C ALA A 143 -9.06 -10.52 15.14
N ASN A 144 -9.90 -11.54 15.22
CA ASN A 144 -9.92 -12.47 16.35
C ASN A 144 -8.57 -13.20 16.55
N ARG A 145 -7.94 -13.68 15.48
CA ARG A 145 -6.62 -14.33 15.53
C ARG A 145 -5.54 -13.39 16.08
N VAL A 146 -5.47 -12.21 15.49
CA VAL A 146 -4.49 -11.18 15.82
C VAL A 146 -4.69 -10.67 17.24
N PHE A 147 -5.93 -10.43 17.64
CA PHE A 147 -6.30 -10.01 18.99
C PHE A 147 -5.88 -11.04 20.04
N ASN A 148 -6.20 -12.32 19.83
CA ASN A 148 -5.77 -13.40 20.72
C ASN A 148 -4.25 -13.47 20.84
N GLN A 149 -3.51 -13.30 19.76
CA GLN A 149 -2.05 -13.29 19.77
C GLN A 149 -1.51 -12.08 20.55
N LEU A 150 -2.06 -10.87 20.32
CA LEU A 150 -1.71 -9.67 21.09
C LEU A 150 -1.96 -9.85 22.59
N GLN A 151 -3.09 -10.46 22.99
CA GLN A 151 -3.39 -10.70 24.39
C GLN A 151 -2.49 -11.75 25.05
N THR A 152 -2.09 -12.79 24.32
CA THR A 152 -1.32 -13.92 24.85
C THR A 152 0.17 -13.66 24.87
N THR A 153 0.71 -13.09 23.79
CA THR A 153 2.15 -12.90 23.60
C THR A 153 2.58 -11.44 23.74
N GLY A 154 1.62 -10.50 23.76
CA GLY A 154 1.87 -9.06 23.71
C GLY A 154 2.37 -8.55 22.35
N ARG A 155 2.50 -9.42 21.34
CA ARG A 155 3.04 -9.06 20.03
C ARG A 155 2.34 -9.82 18.90
N CYS A 156 2.11 -9.12 17.80
CA CYS A 156 1.73 -9.67 16.52
C CYS A 156 2.24 -8.72 15.44
N ASN A 157 3.19 -9.16 14.63
CA ASN A 157 3.73 -8.35 13.53
C ASN A 157 3.51 -9.10 12.23
N LEU A 158 2.41 -8.78 11.56
CA LEU A 158 1.99 -9.43 10.32
C LEU A 158 2.99 -9.20 9.19
N ALA A 159 3.57 -7.99 9.11
CA ALA A 159 4.57 -7.67 8.10
C ALA A 159 5.82 -8.54 8.27
N GLN A 160 6.25 -8.80 9.50
CA GLN A 160 7.41 -9.64 9.78
C GLN A 160 7.09 -11.14 9.60
N GLU A 161 5.91 -11.58 10.03
CA GLU A 161 5.48 -12.99 9.95
C GLU A 161 5.37 -13.47 8.49
N PHE A 162 4.75 -12.64 7.63
CA PHE A 162 4.51 -12.95 6.23
C PHE A 162 5.40 -12.18 5.24
N GLN A 163 6.32 -11.35 5.75
CA GLN A 163 7.18 -10.47 4.94
C GLN A 163 6.38 -9.56 3.99
N PHE A 164 5.24 -9.14 4.47
CA PHE A 164 4.32 -8.30 3.73
C PHE A 164 4.75 -6.83 3.80
N PHE A 165 5.06 -6.26 2.64
CA PHE A 165 5.31 -4.84 2.44
C PHE A 165 4.42 -4.35 1.31
N GLU A 166 3.45 -3.51 1.65
CA GLU A 166 2.52 -2.98 0.66
C GLU A 166 3.27 -2.19 -0.41
N THR A 167 2.95 -2.43 -1.67
CA THR A 167 3.57 -1.71 -2.80
C THR A 167 2.96 -0.31 -2.88
N PRO A 168 3.77 0.78 -2.77
CA PRO A 168 3.27 2.14 -2.96
C PRO A 168 2.64 2.32 -4.34
N ALA A 169 1.60 3.15 -4.43
CA ALA A 169 0.81 3.28 -5.66
C ALA A 169 1.65 3.68 -6.87
N GLU A 170 2.57 4.63 -6.71
CA GLU A 170 3.49 5.08 -7.78
C GLU A 170 4.41 3.94 -8.26
N VAL A 171 4.89 3.11 -7.32
CA VAL A 171 5.73 1.96 -7.64
C VAL A 171 4.93 0.89 -8.37
N ALA A 172 3.68 0.66 -7.94
CA ALA A 172 2.75 -0.27 -8.57
C ALA A 172 2.43 0.16 -10.02
N ASP A 173 2.13 1.44 -10.22
CA ASP A 173 1.83 1.99 -11.56
C ASP A 173 3.06 1.91 -12.48
N LEU A 174 4.26 2.21 -11.96
CA LEU A 174 5.49 2.06 -12.71
C LEU A 174 5.71 0.59 -13.11
N LEU A 175 5.53 -0.35 -12.19
CA LEU A 175 5.69 -1.78 -12.51
C LEU A 175 4.70 -2.23 -13.59
N VAL A 176 3.43 -1.81 -13.50
CA VAL A 176 2.40 -2.09 -14.51
C VAL A 176 2.78 -1.51 -15.87
N SER A 177 3.40 -0.33 -15.92
CA SER A 177 3.82 0.29 -17.17
C SER A 177 4.88 -0.53 -17.93
N LEU A 178 5.71 -1.30 -17.23
CA LEU A 178 6.79 -2.09 -17.84
C LEU A 178 6.31 -3.26 -18.70
N VAL A 179 5.04 -3.67 -18.58
CA VAL A 179 4.49 -4.76 -19.40
C VAL A 179 3.90 -4.27 -20.74
N GLY A 180 3.98 -2.98 -21.06
CA GLY A 180 3.57 -2.45 -22.37
C GLY A 180 2.05 -2.46 -22.61
N GLY A 181 1.27 -2.27 -21.54
CA GLY A 181 -0.20 -2.23 -21.58
C GLY A 181 -0.86 -3.58 -21.26
N ILE A 182 -2.05 -3.52 -20.71
CA ILE A 182 -2.87 -4.69 -20.31
C ILE A 182 -4.10 -4.76 -21.22
N ARG A 183 -4.45 -5.95 -21.67
CA ARG A 183 -5.61 -6.20 -22.50
C ARG A 183 -6.67 -6.95 -21.70
N ASP A 184 -7.93 -6.73 -22.01
CA ASP A 184 -9.05 -7.47 -21.43
C ASP A 184 -9.02 -8.99 -21.74
N THR A 185 -8.27 -9.38 -22.77
CA THR A 185 -8.02 -10.78 -23.17
C THR A 185 -6.79 -11.41 -22.48
N ASP A 186 -6.05 -10.66 -21.67
CA ASP A 186 -4.92 -11.22 -20.94
C ASP A 186 -5.40 -12.11 -19.79
N ASP A 187 -4.78 -13.29 -19.65
CA ASP A 187 -4.86 -14.10 -18.45
C ASP A 187 -3.79 -13.57 -17.47
N VAL A 188 -4.24 -12.89 -16.43
CA VAL A 188 -3.37 -12.12 -15.52
C VAL A 188 -3.20 -12.83 -14.19
N LEU A 189 -1.95 -12.93 -13.73
CA LEU A 189 -1.59 -13.46 -12.42
C LEU A 189 -0.88 -12.41 -11.56
N GLU A 190 -1.31 -12.30 -10.30
CA GLU A 190 -0.57 -11.69 -9.18
C GLU A 190 -0.30 -12.78 -8.12
N PRO A 191 0.91 -13.34 -8.06
CA PRO A 191 1.20 -14.54 -7.23
C PRO A 191 1.47 -14.24 -5.75
N SER A 192 1.47 -12.97 -5.32
CA SER A 192 1.76 -12.53 -3.95
C SER A 192 0.95 -11.27 -3.64
N ALA A 193 -0.38 -11.38 -3.77
CA ALA A 193 -1.26 -10.25 -3.98
C ALA A 193 -1.39 -9.25 -2.81
N GLY A 194 -0.98 -9.65 -1.60
CA GLY A 194 -1.06 -8.80 -0.43
C GLY A 194 -2.47 -8.23 -0.22
N ARG A 195 -2.57 -6.94 -0.03
CA ARG A 195 -3.85 -6.20 0.06
C ARG A 195 -4.35 -5.68 -1.28
N GLY A 196 -3.80 -6.19 -2.38
CA GLY A 196 -4.22 -5.88 -3.75
C GLY A 196 -3.68 -4.55 -4.29
N ALA A 197 -2.54 -4.07 -3.84
CA ALA A 197 -1.94 -2.83 -4.35
C ALA A 197 -1.66 -2.92 -5.87
N LEU A 198 -1.02 -4.02 -6.31
CA LEU A 198 -0.79 -4.27 -7.74
C LEU A 198 -2.08 -4.57 -8.50
N VAL A 199 -3.02 -5.30 -7.90
CA VAL A 199 -4.35 -5.53 -8.50
C VAL A 199 -5.05 -4.22 -8.80
N LYS A 200 -5.04 -3.28 -7.85
CA LYS A 200 -5.62 -1.95 -8.04
C LYS A 200 -4.91 -1.16 -9.17
N ALA A 201 -3.59 -1.28 -9.29
CA ALA A 201 -2.83 -0.67 -10.38
C ALA A 201 -3.17 -1.32 -11.75
N ILE A 202 -3.30 -2.64 -11.79
CA ILE A 202 -3.75 -3.40 -12.96
C ILE A 202 -5.14 -2.93 -13.39
N HIS A 203 -6.09 -2.79 -12.46
CA HIS A 203 -7.44 -2.33 -12.75
C HIS A 203 -7.51 -0.85 -13.15
N ARG A 204 -6.58 0.02 -12.70
CA ARG A 204 -6.47 1.37 -13.26
C ARG A 204 -6.07 1.36 -14.74
N SER A 205 -5.23 0.42 -15.15
CA SER A 205 -4.81 0.25 -16.54
C SER A 205 -5.86 -0.47 -17.40
N CYS A 206 -6.53 -1.49 -16.84
CA CYS A 206 -7.57 -2.27 -17.53
C CYS A 206 -8.67 -2.70 -16.53
N PRO A 207 -9.75 -1.92 -16.37
CA PRO A 207 -10.77 -2.17 -15.34
C PRO A 207 -11.55 -3.48 -15.51
N SER A 208 -11.61 -4.03 -16.71
CA SER A 208 -12.40 -5.24 -17.04
C SER A 208 -11.64 -6.54 -16.81
N VAL A 209 -10.32 -6.49 -16.65
CA VAL A 209 -9.49 -7.70 -16.55
C VAL A 209 -9.72 -8.41 -15.20
N ILE A 210 -9.77 -9.74 -15.25
CA ILE A 210 -9.80 -10.56 -14.03
C ILE A 210 -8.36 -10.94 -13.67
N VAL A 211 -8.02 -10.74 -12.41
CA VAL A 211 -6.69 -11.06 -11.87
C VAL A 211 -6.76 -12.29 -10.99
N ASP A 212 -6.07 -13.36 -11.39
CA ASP A 212 -5.84 -14.53 -10.55
C ASP A 212 -4.80 -14.18 -9.49
N CYS A 213 -5.11 -14.50 -8.24
CA CYS A 213 -4.28 -14.14 -7.10
C CYS A 213 -3.94 -15.35 -6.24
N TYR A 214 -2.72 -15.37 -5.72
CA TYR A 214 -2.31 -16.20 -4.59
C TYR A 214 -1.91 -15.28 -3.44
N GLU A 215 -2.30 -15.64 -2.22
CA GLU A 215 -1.95 -14.86 -1.02
C GLU A 215 -1.91 -15.77 0.19
N LEU A 216 -0.75 -15.82 0.84
CA LEU A 216 -0.49 -16.73 1.97
C LEU A 216 -1.20 -16.28 3.24
N MET A 217 -1.30 -14.95 3.47
CA MET A 217 -1.85 -14.37 4.69
C MET A 217 -3.39 -14.38 4.65
N PRO A 218 -4.09 -15.07 5.58
CA PRO A 218 -5.55 -15.14 5.60
C PRO A 218 -6.22 -13.76 5.65
N GLU A 219 -5.67 -12.85 6.45
CA GLU A 219 -6.19 -11.50 6.63
C GLU A 219 -6.17 -10.69 5.31
N ASN A 220 -5.14 -10.88 4.49
CA ASN A 220 -5.06 -10.25 3.18
C ASN A 220 -6.06 -10.88 2.20
N ARG A 221 -6.29 -12.20 2.27
CA ARG A 221 -7.32 -12.85 1.43
C ARG A 221 -8.72 -12.30 1.69
N GLU A 222 -9.06 -12.00 2.94
CA GLU A 222 -10.34 -11.34 3.28
C GLU A 222 -10.47 -9.98 2.59
N ILE A 223 -9.40 -9.17 2.59
CA ILE A 223 -9.37 -7.87 1.91
C ILE A 223 -9.51 -8.07 0.40
N LEU A 224 -8.79 -9.03 -0.18
CA LEU A 224 -8.84 -9.33 -1.62
C LEU A 224 -10.23 -9.76 -2.08
N HIS A 225 -10.98 -10.52 -1.28
CA HIS A 225 -12.38 -10.87 -1.57
C HIS A 225 -13.30 -9.65 -1.76
N GLY A 226 -12.96 -8.52 -1.16
CA GLY A 226 -13.68 -7.26 -1.32
C GLY A 226 -13.33 -6.49 -2.60
N ILE A 227 -12.33 -6.92 -3.37
CA ILE A 227 -11.89 -6.24 -4.59
C ILE A 227 -12.57 -6.90 -5.81
N SER A 228 -13.35 -6.13 -6.55
CA SER A 228 -13.98 -6.62 -7.80
C SER A 228 -12.92 -7.04 -8.82
N GLY A 229 -13.19 -8.10 -9.58
CA GLY A 229 -12.26 -8.59 -10.61
C GLY A 229 -11.08 -9.42 -10.07
N VAL A 230 -11.06 -9.73 -8.77
CA VAL A 230 -10.08 -10.66 -8.16
C VAL A 230 -10.65 -12.07 -8.10
N ARG A 231 -9.80 -13.04 -8.44
CA ARG A 231 -10.08 -14.47 -8.27
C ARG A 231 -8.94 -15.11 -7.48
N ILE A 232 -9.17 -15.42 -6.19
CA ILE A 232 -8.19 -16.09 -5.35
C ILE A 232 -8.13 -17.57 -5.76
N LYS A 233 -6.97 -18.00 -6.26
CA LYS A 233 -6.72 -19.35 -6.76
C LYS A 233 -6.17 -20.31 -5.69
N GLY A 234 -5.51 -19.76 -4.68
CA GLY A 234 -4.90 -20.52 -3.60
C GLY A 234 -4.12 -19.66 -2.63
N GLU A 235 -3.40 -20.31 -1.76
CA GLU A 235 -2.58 -19.68 -0.73
C GLU A 235 -1.12 -19.56 -1.16
N ASN A 236 -0.48 -20.68 -1.44
CA ASN A 236 0.94 -20.75 -1.75
C ASN A 236 1.19 -20.90 -3.25
N PHE A 237 1.58 -19.79 -3.88
CA PHE A 237 1.90 -19.75 -5.30
C PHE A 237 2.92 -20.83 -5.72
N ILE A 238 3.99 -21.01 -4.94
CA ILE A 238 5.10 -21.90 -5.32
C ILE A 238 4.62 -23.36 -5.45
N THR A 239 3.74 -23.79 -4.54
CA THR A 239 3.32 -25.19 -4.48
C THR A 239 2.00 -25.49 -5.17
N GLU A 240 1.13 -24.48 -5.33
CA GLU A 240 -0.24 -24.69 -5.78
C GLU A 240 -0.50 -24.20 -7.21
N CYS A 241 0.32 -23.26 -7.73
CA CYS A 241 0.09 -22.72 -9.06
C CYS A 241 0.68 -23.62 -10.15
N HIS A 242 -0.19 -24.08 -11.04
CA HIS A 242 0.15 -24.91 -12.21
C HIS A 242 -0.44 -24.35 -13.52
N ASP A 243 -1.30 -23.36 -13.45
CA ASP A 243 -1.89 -22.69 -14.61
C ASP A 243 -0.86 -21.82 -15.33
N THR A 244 -1.08 -21.57 -16.61
CA THR A 244 -0.21 -20.70 -17.41
C THR A 244 -0.90 -19.39 -17.74
N TYR A 245 -0.13 -18.32 -17.83
CA TYR A 245 -0.61 -16.95 -17.95
C TYR A 245 0.02 -16.20 -19.13
N SER A 246 -0.69 -15.24 -19.69
CA SER A 246 -0.14 -14.32 -20.69
C SER A 246 0.54 -13.10 -20.06
N LEU A 247 0.17 -12.78 -18.82
CA LEU A 247 0.68 -11.63 -18.08
C LEU A 247 0.86 -11.97 -16.59
N ILE A 248 2.05 -11.68 -16.04
CA ILE A 248 2.32 -11.85 -14.61
C ILE A 248 2.94 -10.56 -14.07
N ILE A 249 2.37 -10.02 -12.98
CA ILE A 249 2.88 -8.82 -12.30
C ILE A 249 2.96 -9.12 -10.81
N ALA A 250 4.13 -8.88 -10.19
CA ALA A 250 4.37 -9.35 -8.83
C ALA A 250 5.30 -8.47 -7.99
N ASN A 251 5.06 -8.48 -6.68
CA ASN A 251 6.01 -8.06 -5.65
C ASN A 251 6.14 -9.19 -4.61
N PRO A 252 6.95 -10.22 -4.88
CA PRO A 252 7.08 -11.38 -4.01
C PRO A 252 7.88 -11.07 -2.73
N PRO A 253 7.85 -11.96 -1.71
CA PRO A 253 8.70 -11.84 -0.53
C PRO A 253 10.18 -11.94 -0.88
N PHE A 254 11.06 -11.17 -0.18
CA PHE A 254 12.49 -11.06 -0.49
C PHE A 254 13.40 -11.94 0.36
N SER A 255 12.97 -12.34 1.56
CA SER A 255 13.82 -13.11 2.47
C SER A 255 14.28 -14.42 1.85
N ASN A 256 15.53 -14.79 2.16
CA ASN A 256 16.14 -16.02 1.68
C ASN A 256 16.15 -16.15 0.14
N ASN A 257 16.18 -15.04 -0.58
CA ASN A 257 16.09 -14.99 -2.03
C ASN A 257 14.82 -15.68 -2.58
N GLN A 258 13.67 -15.53 -1.89
CA GLN A 258 12.38 -16.06 -2.36
C GLN A 258 11.90 -15.32 -3.62
N ASP A 259 12.23 -14.04 -3.74
CA ASP A 259 11.99 -13.24 -4.96
C ASP A 259 12.59 -13.88 -6.20
N VAL A 260 13.78 -14.49 -6.09
CA VAL A 260 14.41 -15.26 -7.16
C VAL A 260 13.60 -16.51 -7.50
N ASP A 261 13.23 -17.32 -6.50
CA ASP A 261 12.44 -18.54 -6.68
C ASP A 261 11.09 -18.24 -7.33
N HIS A 262 10.42 -17.18 -6.84
CA HIS A 262 9.14 -16.72 -7.40
C HIS A 262 9.30 -16.26 -8.85
N THR A 263 10.34 -15.47 -9.17
CA THR A 263 10.59 -14.98 -10.53
C THR A 263 10.82 -16.11 -11.52
N MET A 264 11.62 -17.10 -11.15
CA MET A 264 11.87 -18.28 -11.99
C MET A 264 10.61 -19.10 -12.20
N LYS A 265 9.82 -19.34 -11.14
CA LYS A 265 8.54 -20.05 -11.22
C LYS A 265 7.52 -19.29 -12.07
N MET A 266 7.44 -17.97 -11.95
CA MET A 266 6.58 -17.13 -12.79
C MET A 266 6.94 -17.28 -14.28
N TYR A 267 8.24 -17.28 -14.60
CA TYR A 267 8.69 -17.46 -15.98
C TYR A 267 8.35 -18.85 -16.53
N GLU A 268 8.43 -19.90 -15.71
CA GLU A 268 7.98 -21.24 -16.12
C GLU A 268 6.51 -21.24 -16.54
N LEU A 269 5.65 -20.57 -15.75
CA LEU A 269 4.21 -20.49 -15.98
C LEU A 269 3.82 -19.44 -17.03
N LEU A 270 4.76 -18.60 -17.48
CA LEU A 270 4.51 -17.61 -18.50
C LEU A 270 4.39 -18.29 -19.87
N ARG A 271 3.32 -18.00 -20.60
CA ARG A 271 3.14 -18.50 -21.98
C ARG A 271 4.16 -17.89 -22.92
N THR A 272 4.48 -18.57 -23.99
CA THR A 272 5.26 -18.00 -25.09
C THR A 272 4.54 -16.76 -25.66
N GLY A 273 5.27 -15.68 -25.85
CA GLY A 273 4.72 -14.35 -26.20
C GLY A 273 4.12 -13.62 -24.98
N GLY A 274 4.07 -14.26 -23.83
CA GLY A 274 3.66 -13.64 -22.57
C GLY A 274 4.72 -12.69 -22.03
N ARG A 275 4.30 -11.85 -21.10
CA ARG A 275 5.15 -10.80 -20.50
C ARG A 275 4.96 -10.77 -18.99
N MET A 276 6.03 -10.45 -18.28
CA MET A 276 5.99 -10.32 -16.84
C MET A 276 6.79 -9.11 -16.36
N ALA A 277 6.36 -8.55 -15.22
CA ALA A 277 7.13 -7.57 -14.49
C ALA A 277 7.12 -7.93 -12.99
N VAL A 278 8.29 -7.87 -12.35
CA VAL A 278 8.44 -8.27 -10.96
C VAL A 278 9.37 -7.33 -10.21
N ILE A 279 9.05 -7.06 -8.96
CA ILE A 279 9.93 -6.37 -8.03
C ILE A 279 10.78 -7.40 -7.32
N CYS A 280 12.10 -7.21 -7.32
CA CYS A 280 13.05 -8.03 -6.58
C CYS A 280 13.91 -7.16 -5.66
N SER A 281 14.43 -7.74 -4.59
CA SER A 281 15.50 -7.10 -3.82
C SER A 281 16.74 -6.90 -4.70
N SER A 282 17.52 -5.82 -4.49
CA SER A 282 18.78 -5.65 -5.23
C SER A 282 19.90 -6.58 -4.76
N HIS A 283 19.63 -7.45 -3.79
CA HIS A 283 20.63 -8.38 -3.23
C HIS A 283 21.20 -9.31 -4.30
N TRP A 284 20.38 -9.84 -5.19
CA TRP A 284 20.83 -10.74 -6.26
C TRP A 284 21.92 -10.16 -7.16
N LYS A 285 22.00 -8.80 -7.28
CA LYS A 285 23.04 -8.14 -8.11
C LYS A 285 24.45 -8.35 -7.56
N ILE A 286 24.60 -8.37 -6.25
CA ILE A 286 25.88 -8.39 -5.53
C ILE A 286 26.11 -9.61 -4.67
N GLY A 287 25.05 -10.39 -4.42
CA GLY A 287 25.12 -11.62 -3.61
C GLY A 287 26.12 -12.62 -4.19
N SER A 288 26.95 -13.19 -3.29
CA SER A 288 27.96 -14.19 -3.65
C SER A 288 27.42 -15.62 -3.69
N GLU A 289 26.17 -15.80 -3.26
CA GLU A 289 25.51 -17.09 -3.23
C GLU A 289 25.32 -17.65 -4.67
N LYS A 290 25.45 -18.96 -4.79
CA LYS A 290 25.27 -19.66 -6.06
C LYS A 290 23.94 -19.30 -6.74
N LYS A 291 22.85 -19.24 -5.96
CA LYS A 291 21.52 -18.83 -6.46
C LYS A 291 21.55 -17.43 -7.13
N CYS A 292 22.23 -16.46 -6.53
CA CYS A 292 22.34 -15.12 -7.10
C CYS A 292 23.16 -15.10 -8.38
N ALA A 293 24.24 -15.90 -8.46
CA ALA A 293 25.07 -16.01 -9.67
C ALA A 293 24.27 -16.66 -10.81
N GLU A 294 23.59 -17.78 -10.55
CA GLU A 294 22.73 -18.47 -11.51
C GLU A 294 21.59 -17.59 -12.00
N PHE A 295 20.99 -16.79 -11.10
CA PHE A 295 19.91 -15.89 -11.46
C PHE A 295 20.39 -14.75 -12.38
N ARG A 296 21.58 -14.18 -12.13
CA ARG A 296 22.18 -13.17 -13.03
C ARG A 296 22.42 -13.72 -14.45
N GLU A 297 22.96 -14.92 -14.55
CA GLU A 297 23.19 -15.58 -15.84
C GLU A 297 21.86 -15.88 -16.54
N TRP A 298 20.88 -16.39 -15.80
CA TRP A 298 19.55 -16.68 -16.32
C TRP A 298 18.85 -15.42 -16.84
N LEU A 299 18.89 -14.29 -16.12
CA LEU A 299 18.30 -13.03 -16.57
C LEU A 299 18.88 -12.56 -17.91
N GLN A 300 20.20 -12.72 -18.10
CA GLN A 300 20.86 -12.42 -19.39
C GLN A 300 20.34 -13.34 -20.49
N ASN A 301 20.24 -14.63 -20.21
CA ASN A 301 19.83 -15.63 -21.20
C ASN A 301 18.37 -15.45 -21.65
N VAL A 302 17.47 -14.98 -20.77
CA VAL A 302 16.06 -14.71 -21.12
C VAL A 302 15.84 -13.31 -21.67
N GLY A 303 16.89 -12.48 -21.78
CA GLY A 303 16.79 -11.10 -22.28
C GLY A 303 16.00 -10.17 -21.37
N ALA A 304 16.15 -10.33 -20.04
CA ALA A 304 15.45 -9.51 -19.06
C ALA A 304 15.92 -8.05 -19.08
N GLU A 305 14.99 -7.13 -19.01
CA GLU A 305 15.25 -5.71 -18.73
C GLU A 305 15.21 -5.46 -17.23
N VAL A 306 16.17 -4.69 -16.72
CA VAL A 306 16.31 -4.41 -15.28
C VAL A 306 16.35 -2.90 -15.05
N LEU A 307 15.43 -2.42 -14.21
CA LEU A 307 15.33 -1.04 -13.77
C LEU A 307 15.58 -0.93 -12.27
N ASP A 308 16.50 -0.06 -11.85
CA ASP A 308 16.69 0.24 -10.42
C ASP A 308 15.56 1.14 -9.91
N VAL A 309 14.92 0.72 -8.83
CA VAL A 309 13.91 1.54 -8.17
C VAL A 309 14.59 2.62 -7.33
N LYS A 310 14.03 3.84 -7.38
CA LYS A 310 14.55 4.98 -6.62
C LYS A 310 14.70 4.62 -5.13
N GLU A 311 15.84 4.95 -4.55
CA GLU A 311 16.09 4.69 -3.13
C GLU A 311 15.02 5.36 -2.25
N GLY A 312 14.48 4.59 -1.31
CA GLY A 312 13.41 5.07 -0.41
C GLY A 312 11.99 4.97 -0.98
N ALA A 313 11.77 4.45 -2.18
CA ALA A 313 10.43 4.28 -2.74
C ALA A 313 9.49 3.42 -1.87
N PHE A 314 10.04 2.51 -1.07
CA PHE A 314 9.31 1.66 -0.11
C PHE A 314 9.41 2.15 1.34
N LYS A 315 9.92 3.37 1.59
CA LYS A 315 10.12 3.88 2.95
C LYS A 315 8.80 3.99 3.73
N GLU A 316 7.74 4.39 3.06
CA GLU A 316 6.40 4.47 3.67
C GLU A 316 5.82 3.10 3.99
N SER A 317 6.21 2.06 3.25
CA SER A 317 5.84 0.66 3.52
C SER A 317 6.69 0.01 4.62
N GLY A 318 7.53 0.78 5.30
CA GLY A 318 8.31 0.32 6.45
C GLY A 318 9.59 -0.44 6.13
N THR A 319 10.08 -0.42 4.90
CA THR A 319 11.35 -1.06 4.51
C THR A 319 12.31 -0.10 3.82
N GLY A 320 13.60 -0.24 4.13
CA GLY A 320 14.69 0.45 3.45
C GLY A 320 15.42 -0.43 2.42
N ILE A 321 14.86 -1.59 2.07
CA ILE A 321 15.48 -2.53 1.14
C ILE A 321 15.54 -1.88 -0.24
N LYS A 322 16.73 -1.89 -0.86
CA LYS A 322 16.91 -1.48 -2.24
C LYS A 322 16.31 -2.53 -3.16
N THR A 323 15.51 -2.10 -4.11
CA THR A 323 14.76 -2.97 -5.02
C THR A 323 15.07 -2.66 -6.48
N THR A 324 14.80 -3.65 -7.31
CA THR A 324 14.85 -3.56 -8.77
C THR A 324 13.53 -4.05 -9.35
N MET A 325 13.15 -3.50 -10.47
CA MET A 325 12.10 -4.06 -11.32
C MET A 325 12.74 -4.83 -12.46
N ILE A 326 12.20 -5.99 -12.75
CA ILE A 326 12.64 -6.86 -13.83
C ILE A 326 11.46 -7.08 -14.76
N SER A 327 11.60 -6.78 -16.05
CA SER A 327 10.59 -7.10 -17.05
C SER A 327 11.14 -8.11 -18.06
N ILE A 328 10.29 -9.07 -18.45
CA ILE A 328 10.65 -10.15 -19.36
C ILE A 328 9.50 -10.39 -20.34
N ILE A 329 9.84 -10.52 -21.63
CA ILE A 329 8.95 -11.09 -22.64
C ILE A 329 9.45 -12.48 -22.98
N LYS A 330 8.61 -13.51 -22.82
CA LYS A 330 8.99 -14.89 -23.12
C LYS A 330 8.91 -15.15 -24.62
N HIS A 331 10.06 -15.15 -25.28
CA HIS A 331 10.16 -15.46 -26.70
C HIS A 331 10.03 -16.97 -26.98
N TYR A 332 9.71 -17.32 -28.21
CA TYR A 332 9.86 -18.69 -28.65
C TYR A 332 11.33 -19.09 -28.51
N SER A 333 11.62 -20.17 -27.78
CA SER A 333 12.93 -20.79 -27.91
C SER A 333 13.01 -21.37 -29.33
N GLU A 334 13.79 -20.75 -30.20
CA GLU A 334 14.24 -21.45 -31.41
C GLU A 334 15.09 -22.62 -30.94
N THR A 335 14.46 -23.77 -30.77
CA THR A 335 15.20 -25.03 -30.73
C THR A 335 15.82 -25.16 -32.12
N LEU A 336 17.08 -24.81 -32.25
CA LEU A 336 17.89 -25.19 -33.39
C LEU A 336 17.89 -26.73 -33.43
N PHE A 337 17.10 -27.28 -34.36
CA PHE A 337 17.17 -28.68 -34.74
C PHE A 337 18.47 -28.92 -35.48
#